data_6a754c3152dc12d88b152c35f43a3b79
#
_entry.id   6a754c3152dc12d88b152c35f43a3b79
#
_cell.length_a   1.000
_cell.length_b   1.000
_cell.length_c   1.000
_cell.angle_alpha   90.00
_cell.angle_beta   90.00
_cell.angle_gamma   90.00
#
_symmetry.space_group_name_H-M   'P 1'
#
loop_
_entity.id
_entity.type
_entity.pdbx_description
1 polymer ?
#
loop_
_entity_poly.entity_id
_entity_poly.type
_entity_poly.pdbx_seq_one_letter_code
_entity_poly.pdbx_strand_id
1 'polypeptide(L)'
;TPLYSSAASDVYKRQLHGLANQECLKFVLEVRNHFNGTPTQDELKQFCWDRLNSGRVIPGYGHAVLRCPDPRFTAFMGFGKDHIEDDDIFSIVESLFEVVPPVLQEQGKAKNPWPNVDAASGSLLYYYGLTDFNYYTVLFSISRAMGMIAQMVINRAIGIPITRPKSVTTEWIKNNV
;
A
#
# COMPACT_ATOMS: atom_id res chain seq x y z
N THR A 1 -26.76 7.38 -13.68
CA THR A 1 -25.46 8.05 -13.47
C THR A 1 -24.63 7.79 -14.73
N PRO A 2 -24.09 8.82 -15.39
CA PRO A 2 -23.32 8.60 -16.61
C PRO A 2 -22.10 7.75 -16.35
N LEU A 3 -21.78 6.85 -17.28
CA LEU A 3 -20.60 5.97 -17.27
C LEU A 3 -19.28 6.73 -17.02
N TYR A 4 -19.24 8.01 -17.33
CA TYR A 4 -18.08 8.89 -17.10
C TYR A 4 -17.79 9.14 -15.62
N SER A 5 -18.78 9.13 -14.74
CA SER A 5 -18.58 9.32 -13.31
C SER A 5 -17.91 8.12 -12.65
N SER A 6 -18.19 6.89 -13.11
CA SER A 6 -17.51 5.70 -12.62
C SER A 6 -16.07 5.64 -13.15
N ALA A 7 -15.82 6.01 -14.40
CA ALA A 7 -14.48 6.08 -14.97
C ALA A 7 -13.60 7.14 -14.27
N ALA A 8 -14.14 8.33 -13.97
CA ALA A 8 -13.42 9.35 -13.22
C ALA A 8 -13.12 8.91 -11.78
N SER A 9 -14.08 8.25 -11.13
CA SER A 9 -13.88 7.65 -9.80
C SER A 9 -12.83 6.54 -9.83
N ASP A 10 -12.76 5.76 -10.90
CA ASP A 10 -11.76 4.72 -11.10
C ASP A 10 -10.36 5.29 -11.32
N VAL A 11 -10.21 6.35 -12.09
CA VAL A 11 -8.93 7.05 -12.28
C VAL A 11 -8.42 7.60 -10.96
N TYR A 12 -9.27 8.27 -10.17
CA TYR A 12 -8.90 8.78 -8.85
C TYR A 12 -8.54 7.65 -7.86
N LYS A 13 -9.31 6.57 -7.83
CA LYS A 13 -9.05 5.41 -6.98
C LYS A 13 -7.82 4.63 -7.41
N ARG A 14 -7.51 4.57 -8.71
CA ARG A 14 -6.29 3.96 -9.22
C ARG A 14 -5.03 4.66 -8.72
N GLN A 15 -5.04 5.99 -8.66
CA GLN A 15 -3.91 6.76 -8.15
C GLN A 15 -3.63 6.51 -6.66
N LEU A 16 -4.68 6.30 -5.84
CA LEU A 16 -4.54 6.12 -4.40
C LEU A 16 -4.44 4.66 -3.95
N HIS A 17 -5.04 3.71 -4.68
CA HIS A 17 -5.14 2.32 -4.23
C HIS A 17 -4.55 1.29 -5.19
N GLY A 18 -4.64 1.46 -6.48
CA GLY A 18 -4.07 0.51 -7.45
C GLY A 18 -2.66 0.90 -7.90
N LEU A 19 -2.42 2.21 -8.04
CA LEU A 19 -1.12 2.74 -8.44
C LEU A 19 -0.11 2.75 -7.29
N ALA A 20 -0.56 2.76 -6.04
CA ALA A 20 0.31 2.84 -4.87
C ALA A 20 1.34 1.71 -4.80
N ASN A 21 0.94 0.50 -5.10
CA ASN A 21 1.83 -0.66 -5.16
C ASN A 21 2.92 -0.48 -6.24
N GLN A 22 2.51 -0.08 -7.44
CA GLN A 22 3.41 0.20 -8.55
C GLN A 22 4.40 1.33 -8.23
N GLU A 23 3.94 2.42 -7.62
CA GLU A 23 4.80 3.54 -7.25
C GLU A 23 5.76 3.18 -6.11
N CYS A 24 5.34 2.30 -5.20
CA CYS A 24 6.22 1.76 -4.17
C CYS A 24 7.34 0.92 -4.78
N LEU A 25 7.02 0.00 -5.68
CA LEU A 25 8.02 -0.80 -6.37
C LEU A 25 8.98 0.07 -7.20
N LYS A 26 8.47 1.08 -7.92
CA LYS A 26 9.32 2.04 -8.65
C LYS A 26 10.29 2.76 -7.71
N PHE A 27 9.81 3.12 -6.51
CA PHE A 27 10.67 3.75 -5.51
C PHE A 27 11.77 2.81 -5.02
N VAL A 28 11.46 1.54 -4.75
CA VAL A 28 12.47 0.54 -4.36
C VAL A 28 13.50 0.35 -5.48
N LEU A 29 13.06 0.28 -6.74
CA LEU A 29 13.94 0.21 -7.89
C LEU A 29 14.77 1.49 -8.10
N GLU A 30 14.21 2.68 -7.80
CA GLU A 30 14.94 3.95 -7.80
C GLU A 30 16.09 3.91 -6.78
N VAL A 31 15.83 3.41 -5.56
CA VAL A 31 16.86 3.21 -4.52
C VAL A 31 17.95 2.24 -5.01
N ARG A 32 17.56 1.06 -5.48
CA ARG A 32 18.51 0.06 -6.00
C ARG A 32 19.40 0.62 -7.10
N ASN A 33 18.82 1.34 -8.05
CA ASN A 33 19.56 1.91 -9.18
C ASN A 33 20.49 3.06 -8.73
N HIS A 34 20.06 3.86 -7.75
CA HIS A 34 20.85 4.98 -7.23
C HIS A 34 22.15 4.49 -6.55
N PHE A 35 22.05 3.42 -5.77
CA PHE A 35 23.17 2.86 -5.02
C PHE A 35 23.87 1.70 -5.73
N ASN A 36 23.34 1.27 -6.88
CA ASN A 36 23.83 0.11 -7.63
C ASN A 36 23.87 -1.18 -6.80
N GLY A 37 22.84 -1.38 -5.98
CA GLY A 37 22.66 -2.50 -5.05
C GLY A 37 21.96 -2.07 -3.77
N THR A 38 22.21 -2.79 -2.68
CA THR A 38 21.63 -2.51 -1.36
C THR A 38 22.45 -1.43 -0.63
N PRO A 39 21.87 -0.26 -0.30
CA PRO A 39 22.54 0.79 0.45
C PRO A 39 22.73 0.44 1.93
N THR A 40 23.65 1.13 2.58
CA THR A 40 23.70 1.15 4.06
C THR A 40 22.50 1.88 4.64
N GLN A 41 22.21 1.67 5.92
CA GLN A 41 21.10 2.35 6.59
C GLN A 41 21.25 3.87 6.62
N ASP A 42 22.49 4.39 6.77
CA ASP A 42 22.75 5.83 6.80
C ASP A 42 22.54 6.47 5.42
N GLU A 43 23.01 5.82 4.37
CA GLU A 43 22.78 6.26 2.98
C GLU A 43 21.27 6.25 2.66
N LEU A 44 20.57 5.21 3.06
CA LEU A 44 19.13 5.10 2.84
C LEU A 44 18.35 6.15 3.63
N LYS A 45 18.78 6.44 4.87
CA LYS A 45 18.20 7.51 5.70
C LYS A 45 18.37 8.87 5.02
N GLN A 46 19.57 9.17 4.52
CA GLN A 46 19.82 10.42 3.80
C GLN A 46 18.99 10.52 2.52
N PHE A 47 18.91 9.45 1.74
CA PHE A 47 18.08 9.40 0.53
C PHE A 47 16.59 9.66 0.83
N CYS A 48 16.06 9.09 1.91
CA CYS A 48 14.69 9.33 2.35
C CYS A 48 14.48 10.81 2.74
N TRP A 49 15.44 11.43 3.44
CA TRP A 49 15.37 12.85 3.78
C TRP A 49 15.42 13.76 2.56
N ASP A 50 16.30 13.49 1.62
CA ASP A 50 16.41 14.27 0.38
C ASP A 50 15.12 14.20 -0.44
N ARG A 51 14.49 13.02 -0.49
CA ARG A 51 13.19 12.84 -1.11
C ARG A 51 12.09 13.65 -0.43
N LEU A 52 12.01 13.61 0.90
CA LEU A 52 11.03 14.37 1.67
C LEU A 52 11.24 15.88 1.56
N ASN A 53 12.48 16.34 1.56
CA ASN A 53 12.85 17.74 1.40
C ASN A 53 12.56 18.27 0.00
N SER A 54 12.56 17.40 -1.02
CA SER A 54 12.13 17.76 -2.38
C SER A 54 10.59 17.82 -2.53
N GLY A 55 9.84 17.65 -1.44
CA GLY A 55 8.37 17.68 -1.44
C GLY A 55 7.72 16.38 -1.92
N ARG A 56 8.49 15.31 -2.15
CA ARG A 56 7.98 14.00 -2.54
C ARG A 56 7.69 13.16 -1.30
N VAL A 57 6.72 12.26 -1.40
CA VAL A 57 6.39 11.29 -0.35
C VAL A 57 7.21 10.01 -0.49
N ILE A 58 7.32 9.22 0.58
CA ILE A 58 7.85 7.87 0.54
C ILE A 58 6.67 6.91 0.30
N PRO A 59 6.57 6.29 -0.89
CA PRO A 59 5.47 5.37 -1.19
C PRO A 59 5.51 4.13 -0.29
N GLY A 60 4.34 3.54 -0.03
CA GLY A 60 4.22 2.35 0.82
C GLY A 60 4.16 2.64 2.32
N TYR A 61 4.31 3.90 2.74
CA TYR A 61 4.28 4.31 4.14
C TYR A 61 3.15 5.28 4.41
N GLY A 62 2.53 5.11 5.58
CA GLY A 62 1.35 5.86 5.96
C GLY A 62 0.03 5.17 5.58
N HIS A 63 -1.01 5.49 6.34
CA HIS A 63 -2.36 4.99 6.09
C HIS A 63 -3.41 5.91 6.70
N ALA A 64 -4.54 6.09 6.02
CA ALA A 64 -5.62 6.96 6.50
C ALA A 64 -6.28 6.43 7.79
N VAL A 65 -6.39 5.12 7.94
CA VAL A 65 -7.11 4.45 9.03
C VAL A 65 -6.17 3.76 10.02
N LEU A 66 -5.20 2.95 9.54
CA LEU A 66 -4.28 2.20 10.41
C LEU A 66 -3.38 3.13 11.22
N ARG A 67 -3.02 2.68 12.43
CA ARG A 67 -2.12 3.39 13.35
C ARG A 67 -0.97 2.49 13.84
N CYS A 68 -0.81 1.34 13.21
CA CYS A 68 0.25 0.36 13.43
C CYS A 68 0.68 -0.22 12.07
N PRO A 69 1.77 -1.00 11.99
CA PRO A 69 2.13 -1.73 10.78
C PRO A 69 0.95 -2.54 10.25
N ASP A 70 0.76 -2.53 8.94
CA ASP A 70 -0.30 -3.31 8.31
C ASP A 70 -0.01 -4.81 8.48
N PRO A 71 -0.93 -5.61 9.02
CA PRO A 71 -0.71 -7.05 9.22
C PRO A 71 -0.44 -7.79 7.92
N ARG A 72 -0.91 -7.27 6.78
CA ARG A 72 -0.62 -7.83 5.46
C ARG A 72 0.84 -7.60 5.07
N PHE A 73 1.39 -6.43 5.39
CA PHE A 73 2.82 -6.16 5.24
C PHE A 73 3.65 -7.14 6.06
N THR A 74 3.30 -7.35 7.32
CA THR A 74 4.00 -8.30 8.20
C THR A 74 3.96 -9.72 7.64
N ALA A 75 2.80 -10.16 7.11
CA ALA A 75 2.67 -11.47 6.48
C ALA A 75 3.55 -11.59 5.22
N PHE A 76 3.61 -10.57 4.37
CA PHE A 76 4.48 -10.56 3.20
C PHE A 76 5.96 -10.56 3.56
N MET A 77 6.35 -9.84 4.60
CA MET A 77 7.74 -9.87 5.08
C MET A 77 8.13 -11.25 5.61
N GLY A 78 7.23 -11.91 6.37
CA GLY A 78 7.45 -13.29 6.81
C GLY A 78 7.61 -14.24 5.63
N PHE A 79 6.67 -14.18 4.67
CA PHE A 79 6.75 -14.99 3.46
C PHE A 79 8.05 -14.75 2.66
N GLY A 80 8.45 -13.48 2.50
CA GLY A 80 9.67 -13.14 1.80
C GLY A 80 10.92 -13.72 2.49
N LYS A 81 11.02 -13.61 3.81
CA LYS A 81 12.12 -14.20 4.59
C LYS A 81 12.24 -15.72 4.44
N ASP A 82 11.11 -16.39 4.29
CA ASP A 82 11.08 -17.85 4.17
C ASP A 82 11.36 -18.36 2.73
N HIS A 83 11.19 -17.51 1.70
CA HIS A 83 11.14 -17.97 0.30
C HIS A 83 12.01 -17.16 -0.67
N ILE A 84 12.59 -16.05 -0.24
CA ILE A 84 13.46 -15.21 -1.07
C ILE A 84 14.89 -15.30 -0.53
N GLU A 85 15.79 -15.75 -1.38
CA GLU A 85 17.22 -15.81 -1.10
C GLU A 85 17.96 -14.80 -1.98
N ASP A 86 18.90 -14.04 -1.38
CA ASP A 86 19.83 -13.13 -2.07
C ASP A 86 19.19 -12.17 -3.11
N ASP A 87 18.12 -11.47 -2.72
CA ASP A 87 17.48 -10.47 -3.58
C ASP A 87 17.69 -9.05 -3.05
N ASP A 88 18.35 -8.20 -3.84
CA ASP A 88 18.63 -6.80 -3.50
C ASP A 88 17.34 -6.00 -3.22
N ILE A 89 16.28 -6.28 -3.98
CA ILE A 89 15.01 -5.53 -3.90
C ILE A 89 14.33 -5.85 -2.57
N PHE A 90 14.29 -7.13 -2.19
CA PHE A 90 13.71 -7.53 -0.91
C PHE A 90 14.55 -7.02 0.27
N SER A 91 15.88 -7.08 0.18
CA SER A 91 16.79 -6.52 1.20
C SER A 91 16.61 -4.99 1.38
N ILE A 92 16.36 -4.27 0.29
CA ILE A 92 16.02 -2.83 0.37
C ILE A 92 14.69 -2.61 1.07
N VAL A 93 13.67 -3.46 0.82
CA VAL A 93 12.37 -3.36 1.52
C VAL A 93 12.53 -3.59 3.02
N GLU A 94 13.36 -4.55 3.44
CA GLU A 94 13.68 -4.77 4.85
C GLU A 94 14.36 -3.55 5.47
N SER A 95 15.38 -3.00 4.81
CA SER A 95 16.09 -1.81 5.26
C SER A 95 15.18 -0.58 5.35
N LEU A 96 14.28 -0.41 4.38
CA LEU A 96 13.26 0.66 4.40
C LEU A 96 12.30 0.53 5.58
N PHE A 97 11.96 -0.69 5.99
CA PHE A 97 11.10 -0.90 7.16
C PHE A 97 11.74 -0.41 8.45
N GLU A 98 13.06 -0.52 8.56
CA GLU A 98 13.80 -0.05 9.73
C GLU A 98 14.04 1.47 9.68
N VAL A 99 14.33 2.02 8.50
CA VAL A 99 14.77 3.41 8.34
C VAL A 99 13.60 4.40 8.21
N VAL A 100 12.55 4.07 7.45
CA VAL A 100 11.51 5.04 7.09
C VAL A 100 10.62 5.46 8.27
N PRO A 101 10.15 4.55 9.15
CA PRO A 101 9.30 4.96 10.27
C PRO A 101 9.96 5.99 11.20
N PRO A 102 11.23 5.85 11.65
CA PRO A 102 11.90 6.89 12.41
C PRO A 102 12.03 8.22 11.65
N VAL A 103 12.36 8.19 10.36
CA VAL A 103 12.47 9.41 9.53
C VAL A 103 11.14 10.16 9.44
N LEU A 104 10.04 9.45 9.24
CA LEU A 104 8.71 10.06 9.19
C LEU A 104 8.24 10.58 10.55
N GLN A 105 8.62 9.92 11.64
CA GLN A 105 8.37 10.42 13.00
C GLN A 105 9.15 11.69 13.30
N GLU A 106 10.43 11.73 12.93
CA GLU A 106 11.28 12.90 13.07
C GLU A 106 10.78 14.08 12.22
N GLN A 107 10.28 13.83 11.01
CA GLN A 107 9.65 14.84 10.16
C GLN A 107 8.36 15.41 10.78
N GLY A 108 7.62 14.62 11.53
CA GLY A 108 6.43 15.04 12.30
C GLY A 108 5.16 15.34 11.48
N LYS A 109 5.18 15.14 10.16
CA LYS A 109 4.02 15.38 9.28
C LYS A 109 3.10 14.17 9.12
N ALA A 110 3.65 12.97 9.23
CA ALA A 110 2.90 11.74 9.04
C ALA A 110 2.17 11.33 10.33
N LYS A 111 0.84 11.22 10.30
CA LYS A 111 0.04 10.69 11.43
C LYS A 111 0.28 9.21 11.67
N ASN A 112 0.65 8.48 10.64
CA ASN A 112 1.01 7.08 10.67
C ASN A 112 2.32 6.89 9.88
N PRO A 113 3.45 6.58 10.53
CA PRO A 113 4.74 6.39 9.85
C PRO A 113 4.94 4.95 9.36
N TRP A 114 4.02 4.03 9.71
CA TRP A 114 4.20 2.60 9.47
C TRP A 114 3.92 2.19 8.03
N PRO A 115 4.52 1.08 7.56
CA PRO A 115 4.27 0.55 6.23
C PRO A 115 2.83 0.03 6.09
N ASN A 116 2.29 0.20 4.90
CA ASN A 116 1.05 -0.42 4.45
C ASN A 116 1.35 -1.64 3.56
N VAL A 117 0.30 -2.28 3.05
CA VAL A 117 0.43 -3.50 2.23
C VAL A 117 1.29 -3.30 0.97
N ASP A 118 1.32 -2.09 0.43
CA ASP A 118 2.03 -1.79 -0.82
C ASP A 118 3.55 -1.75 -0.64
N ALA A 119 4.03 -1.60 0.60
CA ALA A 119 5.47 -1.51 0.89
C ALA A 119 6.26 -2.80 0.57
N ALA A 120 5.61 -3.97 0.62
CA ALA A 120 6.26 -5.25 0.34
C ALA A 120 5.66 -6.02 -0.84
N SER A 121 4.36 -5.86 -1.12
CA SER A 121 3.66 -6.71 -2.09
C SER A 121 4.20 -6.57 -3.51
N GLY A 122 4.65 -5.39 -3.91
CA GLY A 122 5.20 -5.16 -5.24
C GLY A 122 6.54 -5.86 -5.46
N SER A 123 7.43 -5.83 -4.47
CA SER A 123 8.74 -6.49 -4.55
C SER A 123 8.61 -8.00 -4.65
N LEU A 124 7.69 -8.61 -3.90
CA LEU A 124 7.39 -10.03 -3.99
C LEU A 124 6.90 -10.43 -5.39
N LEU A 125 5.93 -9.69 -5.94
CA LEU A 125 5.42 -9.96 -7.28
C LEU A 125 6.51 -9.82 -8.34
N TYR A 126 7.38 -8.83 -8.18
CA TYR A 126 8.50 -8.59 -9.08
C TYR A 126 9.52 -9.74 -9.03
N TYR A 127 9.87 -10.23 -7.86
CA TYR A 127 10.73 -11.39 -7.66
C TYR A 127 10.20 -12.63 -8.39
N TYR A 128 8.88 -12.87 -8.33
CA TYR A 128 8.23 -13.98 -9.04
C TYR A 128 7.94 -13.70 -10.53
N GLY A 129 8.55 -12.67 -11.10
CA GLY A 129 8.54 -12.42 -12.54
C GLY A 129 7.42 -11.51 -13.07
N LEU A 130 6.60 -10.92 -12.19
CA LEU A 130 5.62 -9.93 -12.62
C LEU A 130 6.29 -8.55 -12.76
N THR A 131 6.99 -8.33 -13.87
CA THR A 131 7.80 -7.14 -14.11
C THR A 131 7.07 -6.00 -14.84
N ASP A 132 5.94 -6.27 -15.46
CA ASP A 132 5.13 -5.23 -16.13
C ASP A 132 4.23 -4.52 -15.12
N PHE A 133 4.54 -3.26 -14.86
CA PHE A 133 3.85 -2.40 -13.90
C PHE A 133 2.35 -2.22 -14.17
N ASN A 134 1.90 -2.33 -15.41
CA ASN A 134 0.49 -2.15 -15.75
C ASN A 134 -0.39 -3.23 -15.10
N TYR A 135 0.14 -4.42 -14.88
CA TYR A 135 -0.61 -5.52 -14.26
C TYR A 135 -0.88 -5.32 -12.76
N TYR A 136 -0.09 -4.50 -12.05
CA TYR A 136 -0.29 -4.26 -10.62
C TYR A 136 -1.65 -3.62 -10.34
N THR A 137 -2.03 -2.61 -11.12
CA THR A 137 -3.35 -1.97 -11.03
C THR A 137 -4.46 -2.93 -11.46
N VAL A 138 -4.21 -3.78 -12.46
CA VAL A 138 -5.17 -4.79 -12.92
C VAL A 138 -5.45 -5.83 -11.84
N LEU A 139 -4.41 -6.37 -11.19
CA LEU A 139 -4.55 -7.32 -10.07
C LEU A 139 -5.39 -6.74 -8.93
N PHE A 140 -5.10 -5.50 -8.53
CA PHE A 140 -5.90 -4.80 -7.53
C PHE A 140 -7.36 -4.67 -7.95
N SER A 141 -7.62 -4.29 -9.20
CA SER A 141 -8.96 -4.10 -9.74
C SER A 141 -9.76 -5.41 -9.77
N ILE A 142 -9.13 -6.52 -10.17
CA ILE A 142 -9.74 -7.85 -10.18
C ILE A 142 -10.11 -8.28 -8.76
N SER A 143 -9.17 -8.17 -7.82
CA SER A 143 -9.40 -8.51 -6.41
C SER A 143 -10.57 -7.71 -5.82
N ARG A 144 -10.62 -6.40 -6.07
CA ARG A 144 -11.70 -5.54 -5.62
C ARG A 144 -13.04 -5.91 -6.25
N ALA A 145 -13.05 -6.18 -7.56
CA ALA A 145 -14.25 -6.56 -8.30
C ALA A 145 -14.84 -7.87 -7.77
N MET A 146 -14.01 -8.88 -7.52
CA MET A 146 -14.47 -10.15 -6.94
C MET A 146 -15.17 -9.96 -5.60
N GLY A 147 -14.61 -9.17 -4.69
CA GLY A 147 -15.22 -8.88 -3.39
C GLY A 147 -16.56 -8.16 -3.51
N MET A 148 -16.63 -7.16 -4.37
CA MET A 148 -17.86 -6.40 -4.60
C MET A 148 -18.95 -7.27 -5.26
N ILE A 149 -18.60 -8.08 -6.25
CA ILE A 149 -19.53 -8.97 -6.93
C ILE A 149 -20.06 -10.03 -5.96
N ALA A 150 -19.21 -10.63 -5.13
CA ALA A 150 -19.61 -11.59 -4.12
C ALA A 150 -20.65 -11.01 -3.16
N GLN A 151 -20.43 -9.80 -2.65
CA GLN A 151 -21.40 -9.11 -1.79
C GLN A 151 -22.71 -8.83 -2.53
N MET A 152 -22.65 -8.40 -3.79
CA MET A 152 -23.84 -8.15 -4.59
C MET A 152 -24.65 -9.42 -4.83
N VAL A 153 -24.00 -10.52 -5.13
CA VAL A 153 -24.65 -11.83 -5.35
C VAL A 153 -25.34 -12.29 -4.06
N ILE A 154 -24.64 -12.26 -2.93
CA ILE A 154 -25.19 -12.65 -1.63
C ILE A 154 -26.40 -11.77 -1.28
N ASN A 155 -26.28 -10.46 -1.36
CA ASN A 155 -27.38 -9.54 -1.05
C ASN A 155 -28.61 -9.79 -1.93
N ARG A 156 -28.42 -10.11 -3.21
CA ARG A 156 -29.51 -10.48 -4.12
C ARG A 156 -30.14 -11.81 -3.76
N ALA A 157 -29.32 -12.82 -3.44
CA ALA A 157 -29.78 -14.16 -3.10
C ALA A 157 -30.65 -14.18 -1.84
N ILE A 158 -30.31 -13.36 -0.82
CA ILE A 158 -31.06 -13.27 0.43
C ILE A 158 -32.10 -12.14 0.45
N GLY A 159 -32.29 -11.44 -0.67
CA GLY A 159 -33.35 -10.42 -0.82
C GLY A 159 -33.11 -9.14 0.02
N ILE A 160 -31.88 -8.83 0.39
CA ILE A 160 -31.58 -7.61 1.16
C ILE A 160 -31.75 -6.38 0.27
N PRO A 161 -32.49 -5.35 0.73
CA PRO A 161 -32.57 -4.07 0.03
C PRO A 161 -31.22 -3.35 0.01
N ILE A 162 -31.10 -2.35 -0.85
CA ILE A 162 -29.90 -1.52 -0.92
C ILE A 162 -29.61 -0.90 0.45
N THR A 163 -28.50 -1.30 1.06
CA THR A 163 -28.06 -0.76 2.34
C THR A 163 -27.18 0.47 2.12
N ARG A 164 -27.56 1.57 2.74
CA ARG A 164 -26.71 2.78 2.79
C ARG A 164 -26.10 2.86 4.19
N PRO A 165 -24.83 2.46 4.38
CA PRO A 165 -24.20 2.54 5.69
C PRO A 165 -24.12 4.00 6.14
N LYS A 166 -24.45 4.23 7.41
CA LYS A 166 -24.28 5.54 8.07
C LYS A 166 -23.15 5.40 9.09
N SER A 167 -22.30 6.41 9.15
CA SER A 167 -21.35 6.54 10.25
C SER A 167 -22.10 7.07 11.46
N VAL A 168 -21.95 6.37 12.58
CA VAL A 168 -22.52 6.78 13.87
C VAL A 168 -21.42 6.88 14.92
N THR A 169 -21.63 7.71 15.94
CA THR A 169 -20.69 7.84 17.06
C THR A 169 -20.87 6.71 18.05
N THR A 170 -19.85 6.47 18.87
CA THR A 170 -19.93 5.52 19.99
C THR A 170 -21.06 5.88 20.97
N GLU A 171 -21.30 7.17 21.15
CA GLU A 171 -22.38 7.68 22.02
C GLU A 171 -23.74 7.32 21.42
N TRP A 172 -23.92 7.48 20.11
CA TRP A 172 -25.15 7.05 19.45
C TRP A 172 -25.40 5.55 19.64
N ILE A 173 -24.38 4.70 19.50
CA ILE A 173 -24.50 3.25 19.71
C ILE A 173 -24.95 2.96 21.13
N LYS A 174 -24.32 3.56 22.15
CA LYS A 174 -24.67 3.35 23.57
C LYS A 174 -26.13 3.71 23.89
N ASN A 175 -26.70 4.68 23.16
CA ASN A 175 -28.06 5.17 23.44
C ASN A 175 -29.13 4.49 22.57
N ASN A 176 -28.76 3.69 21.58
CA ASN A 176 -29.70 3.11 20.61
C ASN A 176 -29.57 1.60 20.40
N VAL A 177 -28.66 0.97 21.12
CA VAL A 177 -28.41 -0.47 21.15
C VAL A 177 -28.34 -0.92 22.61
#